data_ef34e80bad23f3ad75d16ccf2b6e97e4
#
_entry.id   ef34e80bad23f3ad75d16ccf2b6e97e4
#
_cell.length_a   1.000
_cell.length_b   1.000
_cell.length_c   1.000
_cell.angle_alpha   90.00
_cell.angle_beta   90.00
_cell.angle_gamma   90.00
#
_symmetry.space_group_name_H-M   'P 1'
#
loop_
_entity.id
_entity.type
_entity.pdbx_description
1 polymer ?
#
loop_
_entity_poly.entity_id
_entity_poly.type
_entity_poly.pdbx_seq_one_letter_code
_entity_poly.pdbx_strand_id
1 'polypeptide(L)'
;MNIALRKFLDPAYGARWVRSLAIALLLLTLPVPASASANDSAAKVVEKLHAELLGVMKEADALGYKGRYQRLAPVVTSSYDLPFISKIVVGRYWNKFSSEQKEEFIKTFTKLSIATYANQFSGYSGERFKTISAEESTRGRLLIKTVLVKSNGEEVELDYMLHEKERQWQIINVIAQGVSDLSLKRAQYTSYLKENGFDGLLQKINEKIQGYEG
;
A
#
# COMPACT_ATOMS: atom_id res chain seq x y z
N MET A 1 -71.88 -38.98 -8.06
CA MET A 1 -71.28 -38.46 -6.81
C MET A 1 -69.89 -39.05 -6.72
N ASN A 2 -68.92 -38.24 -6.80
CA ASN A 2 -67.59 -38.49 -7.33
C ASN A 2 -66.68 -39.38 -6.46
N ILE A 3 -66.19 -40.48 -7.05
CA ILE A 3 -65.21 -41.42 -6.48
C ILE A 3 -63.81 -40.80 -6.24
N ALA A 4 -63.61 -39.55 -6.62
CA ALA A 4 -62.31 -38.86 -6.52
C ALA A 4 -62.00 -38.27 -5.10
N LEU A 5 -62.98 -38.19 -4.19
CA LEU A 5 -62.74 -37.53 -2.88
C LEU A 5 -62.40 -38.51 -1.71
N ARG A 6 -62.37 -39.82 -2.01
CA ARG A 6 -62.13 -40.83 -0.93
C ARG A 6 -60.66 -41.22 -0.78
N LYS A 7 -59.78 -40.79 -1.68
CA LYS A 7 -58.35 -41.12 -1.59
C LYS A 7 -57.48 -40.13 -0.81
N PHE A 8 -58.06 -39.02 -0.31
CA PHE A 8 -57.29 -37.98 0.38
C PHE A 8 -57.37 -38.10 1.93
N LEU A 9 -58.09 -39.08 2.46
CA LEU A 9 -58.30 -39.23 3.91
C LEU A 9 -57.75 -40.56 4.47
N ASP A 10 -56.75 -41.16 3.80
CA ASP A 10 -56.14 -42.40 4.29
C ASP A 10 -54.92 -42.02 5.18
N PRO A 11 -54.95 -42.26 6.49
CA PRO A 11 -53.88 -41.88 7.42
C PRO A 11 -52.55 -42.61 7.18
N ALA A 12 -52.55 -43.64 6.29
CA ALA A 12 -51.34 -44.39 5.94
C ALA A 12 -50.43 -43.62 4.95
N TYR A 13 -50.91 -42.53 4.28
CA TYR A 13 -50.12 -41.76 3.33
C TYR A 13 -49.35 -40.62 3.96
N GLY A 14 -49.69 -40.20 5.17
CA GLY A 14 -49.05 -39.08 5.87
C GLY A 14 -47.65 -39.40 6.47
N ALA A 15 -47.33 -40.69 6.67
CA ALA A 15 -46.12 -41.06 7.43
C ALA A 15 -44.84 -41.28 6.57
N ARG A 16 -44.95 -41.24 5.25
CA ARG A 16 -43.78 -41.53 4.34
C ARG A 16 -43.09 -40.30 3.82
N TRP A 17 -43.63 -39.08 3.99
CA TRP A 17 -43.06 -37.83 3.47
C TRP A 17 -42.24 -37.07 4.47
N VAL A 18 -42.29 -37.44 5.77
CA VAL A 18 -41.55 -36.72 6.85
C VAL A 18 -40.11 -37.21 7.00
N ARG A 19 -39.69 -38.27 6.31
CA ARG A 19 -38.31 -38.81 6.40
C ARG A 19 -37.33 -38.34 5.34
N SER A 20 -37.74 -37.53 4.34
CA SER A 20 -36.90 -37.10 3.25
C SER A 20 -36.57 -35.60 3.23
N LEU A 21 -36.88 -34.84 4.29
CA LEU A 21 -36.62 -33.39 4.38
C LEU A 21 -35.52 -33.03 5.39
N ALA A 22 -34.75 -34.02 5.85
CA ALA A 22 -33.67 -33.80 6.81
C ALA A 22 -32.26 -33.86 6.25
N ILE A 23 -32.06 -33.86 4.90
CA ILE A 23 -30.73 -33.86 4.32
C ILE A 23 -30.72 -32.86 3.15
N ALA A 24 -30.64 -31.59 3.40
CA ALA A 24 -30.11 -30.58 2.47
C ALA A 24 -29.98 -29.22 3.17
N LEU A 25 -29.50 -29.17 4.43
CA LEU A 25 -28.83 -27.96 4.91
C LEU A 25 -27.35 -28.10 4.57
N LEU A 26 -27.06 -28.25 3.27
CA LEU A 26 -25.72 -28.16 2.74
C LEU A 26 -25.35 -26.66 2.83
N LEU A 27 -24.46 -26.37 3.76
CA LEU A 27 -23.79 -25.10 3.95
C LEU A 27 -23.41 -24.52 2.58
N LEU A 28 -24.20 -23.59 2.04
CA LEU A 28 -23.74 -22.65 1.02
C LEU A 28 -22.71 -21.74 1.69
N THR A 29 -21.49 -22.25 1.85
CA THR A 29 -20.31 -21.40 2.00
C THR A 29 -20.13 -20.72 0.65
N LEU A 30 -20.81 -19.60 0.46
CA LEU A 30 -20.50 -18.70 -0.66
C LEU A 30 -19.01 -18.36 -0.52
N PRO A 31 -18.19 -18.61 -1.55
CA PRO A 31 -16.82 -18.15 -1.52
C PRO A 31 -16.87 -16.63 -1.36
N VAL A 32 -16.36 -16.12 -0.25
CA VAL A 32 -16.09 -14.68 -0.10
C VAL A 32 -15.14 -14.36 -1.26
N PRO A 33 -15.48 -13.41 -2.15
CA PRO A 33 -14.62 -13.11 -3.29
C PRO A 33 -13.23 -12.73 -2.76
N ALA A 34 -12.21 -13.46 -3.20
CA ALA A 34 -10.81 -13.26 -2.77
C ALA A 34 -10.34 -11.80 -2.99
N SER A 35 -10.94 -11.12 -3.96
CA SER A 35 -10.68 -9.71 -4.27
C SER A 35 -11.01 -8.75 -3.11
N ALA A 36 -12.11 -8.95 -2.38
CA ALA A 36 -12.46 -8.08 -1.23
C ALA A 36 -11.41 -8.20 -0.12
N SER A 37 -10.91 -9.42 0.15
CA SER A 37 -9.87 -9.64 1.15
C SER A 37 -8.51 -9.05 0.75
N ALA A 38 -8.17 -9.07 -0.54
CA ALA A 38 -6.92 -8.49 -1.07
C ALA A 38 -6.95 -6.96 -0.99
N ASN A 39 -8.06 -6.33 -1.39
CA ASN A 39 -8.26 -4.90 -1.34
C ASN A 39 -8.16 -4.38 0.10
N ASP A 40 -8.82 -5.04 1.05
CA ASP A 40 -8.74 -4.69 2.47
C ASP A 40 -7.31 -4.83 3.03
N SER A 41 -6.59 -5.88 2.63
CA SER A 41 -5.23 -6.11 3.09
C SER A 41 -4.25 -5.07 2.56
N ALA A 42 -4.39 -4.66 1.29
CA ALA A 42 -3.58 -3.60 0.69
C ALA A 42 -3.92 -2.22 1.30
N ALA A 43 -5.21 -1.92 1.50
CA ALA A 43 -5.63 -0.68 2.13
C ALA A 43 -5.06 -0.52 3.55
N LYS A 44 -5.03 -1.61 4.34
CA LYS A 44 -4.45 -1.61 5.69
C LYS A 44 -2.97 -1.25 5.72
N VAL A 45 -2.19 -1.59 4.68
CA VAL A 45 -0.77 -1.17 4.59
C VAL A 45 -0.68 0.35 4.50
N VAL A 46 -1.51 0.97 3.67
CA VAL A 46 -1.55 2.42 3.49
C VAL A 46 -2.09 3.10 4.76
N GLU A 47 -3.16 2.58 5.35
CA GLU A 47 -3.76 3.12 6.58
C GLU A 47 -2.78 3.08 7.76
N LYS A 48 -2.02 1.99 7.89
CA LYS A 48 -0.95 1.89 8.90
C LYS A 48 0.13 2.95 8.69
N LEU A 49 0.57 3.16 7.45
CA LEU A 49 1.51 4.23 7.12
C LEU A 49 0.94 5.60 7.50
N HIS A 50 -0.31 5.89 7.13
CA HIS A 50 -0.98 7.15 7.44
C HIS A 50 -1.14 7.40 8.95
N ALA A 51 -1.47 6.36 9.71
CA ALA A 51 -1.59 6.45 11.17
C ALA A 51 -0.25 6.85 11.83
N GLU A 52 0.86 6.24 11.38
CA GLU A 52 2.19 6.58 11.89
C GLU A 52 2.64 7.98 11.45
N LEU A 53 2.33 8.39 10.21
CA LEU A 53 2.60 9.75 9.74
C LEU A 53 1.87 10.79 10.61
N LEU A 54 0.57 10.60 10.85
CA LEU A 54 -0.20 11.49 11.73
C LEU A 54 0.31 11.49 13.17
N GLY A 55 0.73 10.32 13.69
CA GLY A 55 1.33 10.22 15.01
C GLY A 55 2.60 11.05 15.11
N VAL A 56 3.47 10.94 14.11
CA VAL A 56 4.73 11.71 14.04
C VAL A 56 4.47 13.21 13.86
N MET A 57 3.50 13.59 13.03
CA MET A 57 3.12 15.02 12.85
C MET A 57 2.65 15.66 14.14
N LYS A 58 1.81 14.97 14.92
CA LYS A 58 1.27 15.48 16.20
C LYS A 58 2.33 15.68 17.26
N GLU A 59 3.42 14.94 17.20
CA GLU A 59 4.52 14.97 18.14
C GLU A 59 5.80 15.60 17.53
N ALA A 60 5.66 16.30 16.39
CA ALA A 60 6.78 16.69 15.55
C ALA A 60 7.82 17.54 16.26
N ASP A 61 7.38 18.52 17.07
CA ASP A 61 8.27 19.40 17.84
C ASP A 61 9.05 18.65 18.92
N ALA A 62 8.36 17.77 19.66
CA ALA A 62 8.98 16.96 20.71
C ALA A 62 9.98 15.93 20.15
N LEU A 63 9.68 15.34 19.00
CA LEU A 63 10.52 14.35 18.34
C LEU A 63 11.76 14.98 17.68
N GLY A 64 11.66 16.19 17.18
CA GLY A 64 12.65 16.76 16.29
C GLY A 64 12.85 15.89 15.03
N TYR A 65 13.76 16.27 14.14
CA TYR A 65 14.03 15.49 12.92
C TYR A 65 14.46 14.05 13.24
N LYS A 66 15.42 13.89 14.14
CA LYS A 66 15.99 12.57 14.49
C LYS A 66 14.94 11.61 15.06
N GLY A 67 14.07 12.09 15.95
CA GLY A 67 12.99 11.28 16.52
C GLY A 67 11.96 10.88 15.48
N ARG A 68 11.58 11.81 14.58
CA ARG A 68 10.69 11.50 13.44
C ARG A 68 11.29 10.45 12.53
N TYR A 69 12.57 10.57 12.17
CA TYR A 69 13.29 9.60 11.37
C TYR A 69 13.28 8.20 12.01
N GLN A 70 13.63 8.08 13.28
CA GLN A 70 13.66 6.83 14.01
C GLN A 70 12.28 6.16 14.09
N ARG A 71 11.24 6.95 14.36
CA ARG A 71 9.87 6.44 14.48
C ARG A 71 9.28 6.00 13.13
N LEU A 72 9.61 6.70 12.04
CA LEU A 72 9.11 6.37 10.70
C LEU A 72 9.89 5.24 10.02
N ALA A 73 11.13 4.98 10.40
CA ALA A 73 11.96 3.97 9.77
C ALA A 73 11.28 2.58 9.67
N PRO A 74 10.71 1.99 10.75
CA PRO A 74 10.09 0.66 10.66
C PRO A 74 8.84 0.63 9.77
N VAL A 75 7.99 1.65 9.81
CA VAL A 75 6.78 1.67 8.99
C VAL A 75 7.11 1.91 7.51
N VAL A 76 8.03 2.79 7.19
CA VAL A 76 8.47 3.02 5.80
C VAL A 76 9.10 1.75 5.23
N THR A 77 10.00 1.09 5.96
CA THR A 77 10.66 -0.12 5.47
C THR A 77 9.72 -1.31 5.34
N SER A 78 8.68 -1.42 6.16
CA SER A 78 7.70 -2.50 6.06
C SER A 78 6.60 -2.24 5.03
N SER A 79 6.23 -0.98 4.80
CA SER A 79 5.15 -0.63 3.87
C SER A 79 5.59 -0.58 2.41
N TYR A 80 6.88 -0.32 2.14
CA TYR A 80 7.41 -0.15 0.78
C TYR A 80 8.31 -1.31 0.35
N ASP A 81 8.20 -1.76 -0.91
CA ASP A 81 9.25 -2.58 -1.54
C ASP A 81 10.38 -1.69 -2.06
N LEU A 82 11.21 -1.21 -1.12
CA LEU A 82 12.32 -0.30 -1.43
C LEU A 82 13.36 -0.93 -2.38
N PRO A 83 13.69 -2.24 -2.29
CA PRO A 83 14.54 -2.88 -3.29
C PRO A 83 13.95 -2.84 -4.70
N PHE A 84 12.65 -3.11 -4.86
CA PHE A 84 11.98 -3.02 -6.16
C PHE A 84 12.00 -1.58 -6.69
N ILE A 85 11.64 -0.60 -5.86
CA ILE A 85 11.64 0.82 -6.23
C ILE A 85 13.04 1.26 -6.63
N SER A 86 14.08 0.89 -5.87
CA SER A 86 15.49 1.18 -6.17
C SER A 86 15.88 0.71 -7.56
N LYS A 87 15.52 -0.52 -7.94
CA LYS A 87 15.75 -1.06 -9.28
C LYS A 87 15.06 -0.23 -10.36
N ILE A 88 13.83 0.22 -10.12
CA ILE A 88 13.04 0.96 -11.13
C ILE A 88 13.57 2.37 -11.32
N VAL A 89 13.96 3.08 -10.25
CA VAL A 89 14.39 4.48 -10.35
C VAL A 89 15.74 4.65 -11.06
N VAL A 90 16.62 3.66 -11.05
CA VAL A 90 17.87 3.70 -11.83
C VAL A 90 17.75 3.07 -13.22
N GLY A 91 16.62 2.38 -13.49
CA GLY A 91 16.26 1.85 -14.81
C GLY A 91 17.33 0.93 -15.40
N ARG A 92 17.78 1.23 -16.64
CA ARG A 92 18.76 0.40 -17.35
C ARG A 92 20.14 0.31 -16.67
N TYR A 93 20.46 1.24 -15.78
CA TYR A 93 21.74 1.23 -15.05
C TYR A 93 21.80 0.14 -14.00
N TRP A 94 20.67 -0.35 -13.50
CA TRP A 94 20.63 -1.45 -12.53
C TRP A 94 21.43 -2.68 -12.94
N ASN A 95 21.36 -3.06 -14.23
CA ASN A 95 22.08 -4.21 -14.75
C ASN A 95 23.59 -3.97 -14.93
N LYS A 96 24.04 -2.71 -14.83
CA LYS A 96 25.45 -2.33 -14.90
C LYS A 96 26.12 -2.23 -13.53
N PHE A 97 25.32 -2.20 -12.46
CA PHE A 97 25.83 -2.14 -11.10
C PHE A 97 26.33 -3.51 -10.64
N SER A 98 27.44 -3.52 -9.92
CA SER A 98 27.90 -4.70 -9.20
C SER A 98 26.90 -5.09 -8.08
N SER A 99 27.08 -6.24 -7.45
CA SER A 99 26.25 -6.65 -6.30
C SER A 99 26.39 -5.67 -5.14
N GLU A 100 27.61 -5.26 -4.85
CA GLU A 100 27.95 -4.30 -3.80
C GLU A 100 27.31 -2.92 -4.06
N GLN A 101 27.38 -2.44 -5.31
CA GLN A 101 26.74 -1.19 -5.71
C GLN A 101 25.21 -1.24 -5.59
N LYS A 102 24.59 -2.38 -5.92
CA LYS A 102 23.14 -2.55 -5.73
C LYS A 102 22.74 -2.49 -4.27
N GLU A 103 23.47 -3.19 -3.40
CA GLU A 103 23.23 -3.18 -1.96
C GLU A 103 23.42 -1.79 -1.36
N GLU A 104 24.49 -1.11 -1.72
CA GLU A 104 24.78 0.24 -1.27
C GLU A 104 23.71 1.23 -1.75
N PHE A 105 23.28 1.12 -3.02
CA PHE A 105 22.22 1.96 -3.54
C PHE A 105 20.88 1.72 -2.80
N ILE A 106 20.46 0.47 -2.60
CA ILE A 106 19.24 0.15 -1.83
C ILE A 106 19.32 0.74 -0.43
N LYS A 107 20.45 0.56 0.27
CA LYS A 107 20.67 1.11 1.62
C LYS A 107 20.56 2.63 1.65
N THR A 108 21.21 3.30 0.72
CA THR A 108 21.23 4.77 0.63
C THR A 108 19.85 5.32 0.22
N PHE A 109 19.18 4.67 -0.74
CA PHE A 109 17.83 5.03 -1.15
C PHE A 109 16.79 4.81 -0.02
N THR A 110 16.96 3.76 0.77
CA THR A 110 16.13 3.52 1.98
C THR A 110 16.28 4.65 2.98
N LYS A 111 17.52 5.05 3.28
CA LYS A 111 17.78 6.19 4.17
C LYS A 111 17.14 7.48 3.63
N LEU A 112 17.29 7.76 2.34
CA LEU A 112 16.68 8.93 1.71
C LEU A 112 15.15 8.88 1.82
N SER A 113 14.55 7.72 1.61
CA SER A 113 13.09 7.59 1.69
C SER A 113 12.59 7.91 3.10
N ILE A 114 13.20 7.36 4.14
CA ILE A 114 12.85 7.64 5.53
C ILE A 114 13.09 9.14 5.85
N ALA A 115 14.26 9.68 5.46
CA ALA A 115 14.63 11.08 5.66
C ALA A 115 13.63 12.04 5.00
N THR A 116 13.17 11.70 3.80
CA THR A 116 12.15 12.49 3.07
C THR A 116 10.84 12.54 3.85
N TYR A 117 10.36 11.42 4.37
CA TYR A 117 9.16 11.37 5.20
C TYR A 117 9.35 12.16 6.50
N ALA A 118 10.48 11.98 7.20
CA ALA A 118 10.78 12.70 8.43
C ALA A 118 10.83 14.24 8.24
N ASN A 119 11.30 14.68 7.08
CA ASN A 119 11.33 16.09 6.71
C ASN A 119 9.97 16.65 6.32
N GLN A 120 9.20 15.90 5.49
CA GLN A 120 7.91 16.37 4.98
C GLN A 120 6.81 16.39 6.03
N PHE A 121 6.81 15.43 6.96
CA PHE A 121 5.80 15.31 8.02
C PHE A 121 6.31 15.88 9.34
N SER A 122 6.65 17.18 9.33
CA SER A 122 7.34 17.89 10.42
C SER A 122 6.44 18.80 11.25
N GLY A 123 5.12 18.74 11.09
CA GLY A 123 4.17 19.54 11.86
C GLY A 123 2.74 19.05 11.67
N TYR A 124 1.84 19.48 12.53
CA TYR A 124 0.43 19.13 12.52
C TYR A 124 -0.44 20.36 12.74
N SER A 125 -1.40 20.58 11.85
CA SER A 125 -2.35 21.69 11.91
C SER A 125 -3.81 21.22 11.86
N GLY A 126 -4.06 19.91 12.03
CA GLY A 126 -5.39 19.31 11.93
C GLY A 126 -5.58 18.44 10.67
N GLU A 127 -4.50 18.06 10.01
CA GLU A 127 -4.53 17.18 8.84
C GLU A 127 -5.13 15.82 9.18
N ARG A 128 -5.76 15.21 8.18
CA ARG A 128 -6.28 13.84 8.27
C ARG A 128 -6.18 13.14 6.92
N PHE A 129 -5.91 11.87 6.94
CA PHE A 129 -5.99 11.02 5.74
C PHE A 129 -7.38 10.37 5.65
N LYS A 130 -7.84 10.16 4.42
CA LYS A 130 -9.04 9.38 4.10
C LYS A 130 -8.72 8.41 2.99
N THR A 131 -9.03 7.14 3.15
CA THR A 131 -9.06 6.15 2.07
C THR A 131 -10.38 6.31 1.31
N ILE A 132 -10.30 6.45 0.00
CA ILE A 132 -11.47 6.67 -0.89
C ILE A 132 -11.89 5.36 -1.53
N SER A 133 -10.95 4.64 -2.17
CA SER A 133 -11.21 3.37 -2.84
C SER A 133 -9.96 2.50 -2.94
N ALA A 134 -10.18 1.21 -3.21
CA ALA A 134 -9.16 0.26 -3.59
C ALA A 134 -9.57 -0.33 -4.95
N GLU A 135 -8.77 -0.12 -5.98
CA GLU A 135 -9.07 -0.46 -7.36
C GLU A 135 -8.03 -1.43 -7.91
N GLU A 136 -8.48 -2.45 -8.61
CA GLU A 136 -7.57 -3.34 -9.32
C GLU A 136 -6.89 -2.58 -10.48
N SER A 137 -5.60 -2.79 -10.61
CA SER A 137 -4.77 -2.25 -11.66
C SER A 137 -4.12 -3.38 -12.46
N THR A 138 -3.40 -3.04 -13.51
CA THR A 138 -2.77 -4.02 -14.38
C THR A 138 -1.76 -4.90 -13.64
N ARG A 139 -1.61 -6.16 -14.06
CA ARG A 139 -0.61 -7.12 -13.55
C ARG A 139 -0.76 -7.46 -12.07
N GLY A 140 -2.00 -7.61 -11.58
CA GLY A 140 -2.28 -7.97 -10.19
C GLY A 140 -1.86 -6.92 -9.16
N ARG A 141 -1.80 -5.65 -9.56
CA ARG A 141 -1.52 -4.51 -8.66
C ARG A 141 -2.82 -3.92 -8.17
N LEU A 142 -2.75 -3.24 -7.03
CA LEU A 142 -3.86 -2.46 -6.50
C LEU A 142 -3.47 -0.99 -6.43
N LEU A 143 -4.42 -0.13 -6.74
CA LEU A 143 -4.35 1.31 -6.53
C LEU A 143 -5.25 1.68 -5.37
N ILE A 144 -4.65 2.13 -4.27
CA ILE A 144 -5.37 2.66 -3.12
C ILE A 144 -5.45 4.17 -3.27
N LYS A 145 -6.64 4.68 -3.54
CA LYS A 145 -6.89 6.11 -3.66
C LYS A 145 -7.13 6.72 -2.30
N THR A 146 -6.41 7.76 -2.00
CA THR A 146 -6.52 8.47 -0.72
C THR A 146 -6.44 9.98 -0.92
N VAL A 147 -6.88 10.71 0.10
CA VAL A 147 -6.69 12.16 0.17
C VAL A 147 -6.12 12.55 1.54
N LEU A 148 -5.19 13.48 1.52
CA LEU A 148 -4.77 14.23 2.69
C LEU A 148 -5.62 15.50 2.76
N VAL A 149 -6.45 15.60 3.79
CA VAL A 149 -7.28 16.77 4.05
C VAL A 149 -6.52 17.70 4.98
N LYS A 150 -6.22 18.90 4.52
CA LYS A 150 -5.56 19.97 5.30
C LYS A 150 -6.52 20.60 6.31
N SER A 151 -5.99 21.37 7.25
CA SER A 151 -6.79 22.09 8.26
C SER A 151 -7.81 23.09 7.66
N ASN A 152 -7.48 23.67 6.50
CA ASN A 152 -8.37 24.57 5.77
C ASN A 152 -9.44 23.86 4.91
N GLY A 153 -9.46 22.51 4.95
CA GLY A 153 -10.40 21.69 4.17
C GLY A 153 -9.93 21.36 2.75
N GLU A 154 -8.79 21.90 2.30
CA GLU A 154 -8.21 21.53 1.01
C GLU A 154 -7.84 20.05 1.00
N GLU A 155 -8.18 19.35 -0.07
CA GLU A 155 -7.86 17.93 -0.28
C GLU A 155 -6.70 17.81 -1.28
N VAL A 156 -5.70 17.03 -0.89
CA VAL A 156 -4.54 16.68 -1.72
C VAL A 156 -4.64 15.20 -2.04
N GLU A 157 -4.81 14.85 -3.31
CA GLU A 157 -4.81 13.47 -3.76
C GLU A 157 -3.44 12.84 -3.52
N LEU A 158 -3.44 11.65 -2.92
CA LEU A 158 -2.24 10.91 -2.59
C LEU A 158 -2.52 9.42 -2.74
N ASP A 159 -2.33 8.92 -3.95
CA ASP A 159 -2.64 7.54 -4.31
C ASP A 159 -1.41 6.65 -4.17
N TYR A 160 -1.66 5.40 -3.82
CA TYR A 160 -0.61 4.40 -3.63
C TYR A 160 -0.84 3.21 -4.55
N MET A 161 0.16 2.88 -5.35
CA MET A 161 0.16 1.63 -6.11
C MET A 161 0.92 0.56 -5.34
N LEU A 162 0.27 -0.58 -5.13
CA LEU A 162 0.84 -1.72 -4.41
C LEU A 162 0.94 -2.94 -5.33
N HIS A 163 1.88 -3.79 -4.99
CA HIS A 163 1.96 -5.16 -5.50
C HIS A 163 2.05 -6.16 -4.34
N GLU A 164 1.65 -7.38 -4.62
CA GLU A 164 1.84 -8.47 -3.67
C GLU A 164 3.20 -9.14 -3.90
N LYS A 165 3.94 -9.33 -2.82
CA LYS A 165 5.21 -10.04 -2.77
C LYS A 165 5.22 -10.94 -1.53
N GLU A 166 5.45 -12.24 -1.73
CA GLU A 166 5.49 -13.22 -0.64
C GLU A 166 4.24 -13.17 0.26
N ARG A 167 3.06 -12.98 -0.35
CA ARG A 167 1.76 -12.83 0.32
C ARG A 167 1.64 -11.56 1.18
N GLN A 168 2.47 -10.56 0.93
CA GLN A 168 2.42 -9.27 1.60
C GLN A 168 2.26 -8.15 0.57
N TRP A 169 1.31 -7.26 0.81
CA TRP A 169 1.14 -6.06 0.00
C TRP A 169 2.21 -5.03 0.36
N GLN A 170 2.88 -4.49 -0.63
CA GLN A 170 3.89 -3.45 -0.45
C GLN A 170 3.70 -2.34 -1.49
N ILE A 171 3.90 -1.10 -1.06
CA ILE A 171 3.82 0.09 -1.90
C ILE A 171 5.03 0.12 -2.84
N ILE A 172 4.75 0.34 -4.13
CA ILE A 172 5.78 0.47 -5.18
C ILE A 172 5.77 1.82 -5.88
N ASN A 173 4.75 2.66 -5.66
CA ASN A 173 4.67 4.00 -6.21
C ASN A 173 3.71 4.85 -5.37
N VAL A 174 4.01 6.13 -5.27
CA VAL A 174 3.10 7.16 -4.77
C VAL A 174 2.78 8.10 -5.92
N ILE A 175 1.52 8.46 -6.06
CA ILE A 175 1.01 9.37 -7.09
C ILE A 175 0.36 10.54 -6.35
N ALA A 176 1.03 11.68 -6.35
CA ALA A 176 0.52 12.89 -5.71
C ALA A 176 -0.06 13.82 -6.78
N GLN A 177 -1.36 14.12 -6.68
CA GLN A 177 -2.07 14.96 -7.66
C GLN A 177 -1.79 14.54 -9.12
N GLY A 178 -1.89 13.25 -9.39
CA GLY A 178 -1.66 12.67 -10.72
C GLY A 178 -0.19 12.52 -11.12
N VAL A 179 0.76 13.00 -10.33
CA VAL A 179 2.21 12.91 -10.63
C VAL A 179 2.84 11.70 -9.93
N SER A 180 3.37 10.77 -10.71
CA SER A 180 4.07 9.57 -10.20
C SER A 180 5.47 9.92 -9.68
N ASP A 181 5.67 9.78 -8.37
CA ASP A 181 6.98 9.96 -7.73
C ASP A 181 8.04 9.00 -8.28
N LEU A 182 7.65 7.74 -8.53
CA LEU A 182 8.51 6.72 -9.12
C LEU A 182 9.02 7.13 -10.50
N SER A 183 8.12 7.66 -11.36
CA SER A 183 8.48 8.10 -12.71
C SER A 183 9.35 9.33 -12.68
N LEU A 184 9.07 10.27 -11.81
CA LEU A 184 9.84 11.49 -11.63
C LEU A 184 11.28 11.17 -11.16
N LYS A 185 11.41 10.35 -10.12
CA LYS A 185 12.71 9.89 -9.61
C LYS A 185 13.49 9.13 -10.68
N ARG A 186 12.82 8.27 -11.46
CA ARG A 186 13.46 7.53 -12.55
C ARG A 186 14.05 8.47 -13.60
N ALA A 187 13.30 9.48 -14.02
CA ALA A 187 13.80 10.47 -14.98
C ALA A 187 15.02 11.21 -14.42
N GLN A 188 14.94 11.70 -13.19
CA GLN A 188 16.03 12.41 -12.51
C GLN A 188 17.27 11.56 -12.32
N TYR A 189 17.13 10.32 -11.80
CA TYR A 189 18.30 9.48 -11.50
C TYR A 189 18.94 8.91 -12.74
N THR A 190 18.17 8.55 -13.76
CA THR A 190 18.77 8.07 -15.02
C THR A 190 19.50 9.17 -15.79
N SER A 191 19.01 10.41 -15.74
CA SER A 191 19.72 11.57 -16.30
C SER A 191 21.02 11.82 -15.52
N TYR A 192 20.93 11.86 -14.20
CA TYR A 192 22.10 12.14 -13.36
C TYR A 192 23.18 11.06 -13.45
N LEU A 193 22.77 9.77 -13.51
CA LEU A 193 23.70 8.64 -13.71
C LEU A 193 24.43 8.71 -15.06
N LYS A 194 23.78 9.25 -16.09
CA LYS A 194 24.40 9.43 -17.40
C LYS A 194 25.59 10.40 -17.34
N GLU A 195 25.49 11.42 -16.54
CA GLU A 195 26.46 12.53 -16.47
C GLU A 195 27.51 12.31 -15.37
N ASN A 196 27.11 11.76 -14.22
CA ASN A 196 27.95 11.76 -13.01
C ASN A 196 28.28 10.34 -12.50
N GLY A 197 27.77 9.30 -13.16
CA GLY A 197 28.01 7.92 -12.73
C GLY A 197 27.37 7.54 -11.39
N PHE A 198 27.76 6.37 -10.90
CA PHE A 198 27.20 5.79 -9.67
C PHE A 198 27.58 6.59 -8.43
N ASP A 199 28.87 6.89 -8.26
CA ASP A 199 29.39 7.59 -7.07
C ASP A 199 28.82 9.00 -6.96
N GLY A 200 28.70 9.71 -8.10
CA GLY A 200 28.06 11.02 -8.13
C GLY A 200 26.60 10.96 -7.70
N LEU A 201 25.84 9.94 -8.12
CA LEU A 201 24.46 9.78 -7.67
C LEU A 201 24.38 9.53 -6.16
N LEU A 202 25.23 8.66 -5.61
CA LEU A 202 25.28 8.40 -4.17
C LEU A 202 25.63 9.64 -3.37
N GLN A 203 26.62 10.40 -3.84
CA GLN A 203 27.00 11.67 -3.22
C GLN A 203 25.81 12.62 -3.18
N LYS A 204 25.12 12.84 -4.30
CA LYS A 204 23.94 13.71 -4.38
C LYS A 204 22.82 13.26 -3.43
N ILE A 205 22.58 11.96 -3.30
CA ILE A 205 21.59 11.43 -2.38
C ILE A 205 21.98 11.70 -0.93
N ASN A 206 23.26 11.49 -0.57
CA ASN A 206 23.78 11.72 0.76
C ASN A 206 23.73 13.22 1.14
N GLU A 207 24.10 14.10 0.24
CA GLU A 207 23.97 15.56 0.41
C GLU A 207 22.53 15.97 0.70
N LYS A 208 21.56 15.35 -0.02
CA LYS A 208 20.14 15.60 0.24
C LYS A 208 19.69 15.11 1.60
N ILE A 209 20.16 13.95 2.05
CA ILE A 209 19.87 13.43 3.41
C ILE A 209 20.42 14.40 4.46
N GLN A 210 21.69 14.83 4.33
CA GLN A 210 22.32 15.78 5.25
C GLN A 210 21.57 17.11 5.30
N GLY A 211 21.09 17.61 4.15
CA GLY A 211 20.29 18.83 4.09
C GLY A 211 18.91 18.74 4.81
N TYR A 212 18.46 17.54 5.19
CA TYR A 212 17.28 17.37 6.03
C TYR A 212 17.59 17.31 7.53
N GLU A 213 18.85 17.07 7.90
CA GLU A 213 19.31 16.94 9.29
C GLU A 213 19.65 18.31 9.93
N GLY A 214 19.95 19.30 9.14
CA GLY A 214 20.29 20.67 9.54
C GLY A 214 19.18 21.64 9.35
#